data_28595ae58c7849a9530d162f4f27fa5b
#
_entry.id   28595ae58c7849a9530d162f4f27fa5b
#
_cell.length_a   1.000
_cell.length_b   1.000
_cell.length_c   1.000
_cell.angle_alpha   90.00
_cell.angle_beta   90.00
_cell.angle_gamma   90.00
#
_symmetry.space_group_name_H-M   'P 1'
#
loop_
_entity.id
_entity.type
_entity.pdbx_description
1 polymer ?
#
loop_
_entity_poly.entity_id
_entity_poly.type
_entity_poly.pdbx_seq_one_letter_code
_entity_poly.pdbx_strand_id
1 'polypeptide(L)'
;KRKDLDVFILALPHGAASEFAKPLYDAGKKVIDLSADFRLSSPENYKLFYGVEHPCPELLKKANYLIPELSENKTILNSKLIACPGCYPTSVITPLYPLLEEGMIQSENIVINAMSGVSGAGKKVSESFIYCERNESAVAYGIPFHRHLSEIEEQLSKAAGKALIVQFNPHLAPMKR
;
A
#
# COMPACT_ATOMS: atom_id res chain seq x y z
N LYS A 1 -13.43 8.51 25.48
CA LYS A 1 -13.18 7.52 24.42
C LYS A 1 -14.49 6.86 24.05
N ARG A 2 -14.84 6.84 22.75
CA ARG A 2 -16.10 6.25 22.22
C ARG A 2 -15.99 4.71 22.29
N LYS A 3 -16.60 4.11 23.32
CA LYS A 3 -16.65 2.64 23.49
C LYS A 3 -17.80 1.99 22.71
N ASP A 4 -18.74 2.81 22.25
CA ASP A 4 -19.95 2.45 21.52
C ASP A 4 -19.74 2.19 20.02
N LEU A 5 -18.54 2.44 19.49
CA LEU A 5 -18.20 2.21 18.10
C LEU A 5 -17.55 0.82 17.92
N ASP A 6 -17.89 0.14 16.83
CA ASP A 6 -17.36 -1.19 16.50
C ASP A 6 -16.32 -1.18 15.39
N VAL A 7 -16.32 -0.14 14.54
CA VAL A 7 -15.40 0.01 13.41
C VAL A 7 -14.66 1.33 13.49
N PHE A 8 -13.36 1.30 13.27
CA PHE A 8 -12.47 2.47 13.26
C PHE A 8 -11.70 2.52 11.96
N ILE A 9 -11.78 3.65 11.26
CA ILE A 9 -11.00 3.92 10.05
C ILE A 9 -9.86 4.86 10.44
N LEU A 10 -8.63 4.41 10.26
CA LEU A 10 -7.42 5.16 10.58
C LEU A 10 -6.87 5.79 9.29
N ALA A 11 -6.95 7.11 9.19
CA ALA A 11 -6.39 7.92 8.11
C ALA A 11 -5.25 8.79 8.67
N LEU A 12 -4.22 8.15 9.18
CA LEU A 12 -3.10 8.76 9.91
C LEU A 12 -1.81 8.71 9.08
N PRO A 13 -0.81 9.56 9.39
CA PRO A 13 0.52 9.43 8.84
C PRO A 13 1.14 8.06 9.17
N HIS A 14 2.11 7.64 8.34
CA HIS A 14 2.87 6.40 8.58
C HIS A 14 3.56 6.43 9.94
N GLY A 15 3.58 5.29 10.61
CA GLY A 15 4.12 5.12 11.96
C GLY A 15 3.17 5.52 13.09
N ALA A 16 2.15 6.33 12.79
CA ALA A 16 1.18 6.76 13.81
C ALA A 16 -0.03 5.84 13.95
N ALA A 17 -0.43 5.14 12.87
CA ALA A 17 -1.63 4.30 12.89
C ALA A 17 -1.48 3.10 13.84
N SER A 18 -0.29 2.53 13.94
CA SER A 18 0.00 1.38 14.80
C SER A 18 -0.25 1.64 16.29
N GLU A 19 0.01 2.88 16.77
CA GLU A 19 -0.28 3.28 18.16
C GLU A 19 -1.78 3.22 18.48
N PHE A 20 -2.63 3.52 17.50
CA PHE A 20 -4.08 3.49 17.67
C PHE A 20 -4.66 2.12 17.33
N ALA A 21 -4.08 1.41 16.35
CA ALA A 21 -4.59 0.13 15.90
C ALA A 21 -4.49 -0.94 17.00
N LYS A 22 -3.35 -0.99 17.73
CA LYS A 22 -3.13 -2.01 18.75
C LYS A 22 -4.19 -2.01 19.85
N PRO A 23 -4.44 -0.90 20.57
CA PRO A 23 -5.45 -0.90 21.63
C PRO A 23 -6.88 -1.11 21.13
N LEU A 24 -7.19 -0.73 19.89
CA LEU A 24 -8.49 -1.00 19.28
C LEU A 24 -8.65 -2.49 18.93
N TYR A 25 -7.62 -3.09 18.33
CA TYR A 25 -7.58 -4.51 18.02
C TYR A 25 -7.70 -5.38 19.27
N ASP A 26 -6.96 -5.05 20.33
CA ASP A 26 -6.98 -5.74 21.62
C ASP A 26 -8.35 -5.61 22.31
N ALA A 27 -9.06 -4.51 22.09
CA ALA A 27 -10.44 -4.30 22.53
C ALA A 27 -11.49 -5.01 21.66
N GLY A 28 -11.07 -5.83 20.69
CA GLY A 28 -11.95 -6.59 19.80
C GLY A 28 -12.64 -5.77 18.72
N LYS A 29 -12.21 -4.52 18.49
CA LYS A 29 -12.79 -3.64 17.46
C LYS A 29 -12.24 -3.96 16.08
N LYS A 30 -13.04 -3.66 15.05
CA LYS A 30 -12.58 -3.73 13.66
C LYS A 30 -11.81 -2.45 13.30
N VAL A 31 -10.61 -2.62 12.79
CA VAL A 31 -9.73 -1.52 12.36
C VAL A 31 -9.50 -1.60 10.86
N ILE A 32 -9.74 -0.51 10.16
CA ILE A 32 -9.43 -0.33 8.73
C ILE A 32 -8.35 0.74 8.64
N ASP A 33 -7.13 0.33 8.29
CA ASP A 33 -5.98 1.23 8.21
C ASP A 33 -5.71 1.66 6.77
N LEU A 34 -5.75 2.97 6.53
CA LEU A 34 -5.41 3.59 5.24
C LEU A 34 -3.93 3.98 5.15
N SER A 35 -3.18 3.87 6.25
CA SER A 35 -1.74 4.13 6.28
C SER A 35 -0.95 2.98 5.66
N ALA A 36 0.37 3.06 5.72
CA ALA A 36 1.23 1.97 5.25
C ALA A 36 1.64 0.99 6.35
N ASP A 37 1.21 1.22 7.60
CA ASP A 37 1.77 0.52 8.76
C ASP A 37 1.55 -1.00 8.72
N PHE A 38 0.44 -1.47 8.16
CA PHE A 38 0.09 -2.89 8.17
C PHE A 38 0.05 -3.55 6.79
N ARG A 39 0.62 -2.91 5.75
CA ARG A 39 0.56 -3.41 4.37
C ARG A 39 1.52 -4.54 4.07
N LEU A 40 2.67 -4.59 4.76
CA LEU A 40 3.71 -5.60 4.58
C LEU A 40 3.60 -6.67 5.66
N SER A 41 3.83 -7.92 5.30
CA SER A 41 3.79 -9.04 6.26
C SER A 41 5.10 -9.21 7.04
N SER A 42 6.24 -8.72 6.49
CA SER A 42 7.56 -8.83 7.09
C SER A 42 7.99 -7.54 7.79
N PRO A 43 8.36 -7.59 9.08
CA PRO A 43 8.98 -6.48 9.80
C PRO A 43 10.30 -6.02 9.16
N GLU A 44 11.07 -6.96 8.60
CA GLU A 44 12.35 -6.69 7.94
C GLU A 44 12.14 -5.85 6.67
N ASN A 45 11.15 -6.22 5.84
CA ASN A 45 10.78 -5.44 4.67
C ASN A 45 10.22 -4.08 5.06
N TYR A 46 9.43 -4.01 6.13
CA TYR A 46 8.96 -2.72 6.64
C TYR A 46 10.15 -1.82 7.00
N LYS A 47 11.13 -2.31 7.77
CA LYS A 47 12.34 -1.57 8.11
C LYS A 47 13.14 -1.14 6.89
N LEU A 48 13.31 -2.04 5.91
CA LEU A 48 14.05 -1.76 4.68
C LEU A 48 13.45 -0.59 3.90
N PHE A 49 12.13 -0.56 3.72
CA PHE A 49 11.44 0.42 2.88
C PHE A 49 10.98 1.68 3.60
N TYR A 50 10.78 1.62 4.92
CA TYR A 50 10.34 2.76 5.74
C TYR A 50 11.43 3.34 6.63
N GLY A 51 12.58 2.65 6.76
CA GLY A 51 13.77 3.12 7.49
C GLY A 51 13.66 3.07 9.01
N VAL A 52 12.57 2.50 9.55
CA VAL A 52 12.30 2.39 10.98
C VAL A 52 11.77 1.00 11.33
N GLU A 53 11.99 0.57 12.57
CA GLU A 53 11.36 -0.65 13.09
C GLU A 53 9.85 -0.48 13.18
N HIS A 54 9.11 -1.56 12.88
CA HIS A 54 7.66 -1.51 13.02
C HIS A 54 7.27 -1.47 14.52
N PRO A 55 6.42 -0.50 14.96
CA PRO A 55 6.08 -0.35 16.38
C PRO A 55 5.31 -1.54 16.98
N CYS A 56 4.58 -2.29 16.16
CA CYS A 56 3.76 -3.43 16.58
C CYS A 56 3.92 -4.62 15.61
N PRO A 57 5.11 -5.24 15.52
CA PRO A 57 5.39 -6.29 14.53
C PRO A 57 4.49 -7.52 14.68
N GLU A 58 3.99 -7.79 15.88
CA GLU A 58 3.06 -8.90 16.16
C GLU A 58 1.70 -8.74 15.47
N LEU A 59 1.30 -7.50 15.12
CA LEU A 59 0.06 -7.22 14.41
C LEU A 59 0.20 -7.38 12.89
N LEU A 60 1.41 -7.30 12.33
CA LEU A 60 1.61 -7.50 10.89
C LEU A 60 1.08 -8.86 10.42
N LYS A 61 1.32 -9.92 11.19
CA LYS A 61 0.83 -11.28 10.89
C LYS A 61 -0.69 -11.44 11.07
N LYS A 62 -1.35 -10.48 11.72
CA LYS A 62 -2.80 -10.49 11.98
C LYS A 62 -3.57 -9.55 11.05
N ALA A 63 -2.85 -8.67 10.37
CA ALA A 63 -3.42 -7.77 9.40
C ALA A 63 -3.75 -8.53 8.10
N ASN A 64 -4.92 -8.24 7.54
CA ASN A 64 -5.29 -8.72 6.21
C ASN A 64 -5.15 -7.56 5.23
N TYR A 65 -4.26 -7.69 4.27
CA TYR A 65 -4.17 -6.78 3.14
C TYR A 65 -5.33 -7.08 2.20
N LEU A 66 -6.23 -6.13 2.00
CA LEU A 66 -7.46 -6.38 1.25
C LEU A 66 -7.68 -5.35 0.14
N ILE A 67 -7.90 -5.88 -1.06
CA ILE A 67 -8.55 -5.21 -2.18
C ILE A 67 -9.89 -5.92 -2.37
N PRO A 68 -11.04 -5.27 -2.13
CA PRO A 68 -12.34 -5.95 -2.13
C PRO A 68 -12.63 -6.74 -3.40
N GLU A 69 -12.19 -6.24 -4.55
CA GLU A 69 -12.37 -6.87 -5.86
C GLU A 69 -11.60 -8.20 -6.02
N LEU A 70 -10.57 -8.39 -5.21
CA LEU A 70 -9.69 -9.58 -5.25
C LEU A 70 -9.86 -10.46 -4.01
N SER A 71 -10.73 -10.10 -3.08
CA SER A 71 -10.85 -10.74 -1.78
C SER A 71 -12.20 -11.42 -1.61
N GLU A 72 -12.19 -12.60 -1.03
CA GLU A 72 -13.45 -13.28 -0.68
C GLU A 72 -14.22 -12.49 0.38
N ASN A 73 -15.54 -12.38 0.24
CA ASN A 73 -16.42 -11.71 1.19
C ASN A 73 -16.24 -12.25 2.63
N LYS A 74 -16.05 -13.56 2.81
CA LYS A 74 -15.81 -14.17 4.11
C LYS A 74 -14.53 -13.61 4.77
N THR A 75 -13.47 -13.43 4.01
CA THR A 75 -12.22 -12.85 4.51
C THR A 75 -12.42 -11.41 4.93
N ILE A 76 -13.11 -10.60 4.13
CA ILE A 76 -13.40 -9.20 4.44
C ILE A 76 -14.21 -9.08 5.74
N LEU A 77 -15.27 -9.89 5.88
CA LEU A 77 -16.16 -9.85 7.05
C LEU A 77 -15.44 -10.28 8.33
N ASN A 78 -14.61 -11.31 8.27
CA ASN A 78 -13.92 -11.88 9.44
C ASN A 78 -12.66 -11.12 9.84
N SER A 79 -12.12 -10.25 8.98
CA SER A 79 -10.91 -9.48 9.27
C SER A 79 -11.15 -8.44 10.35
N LYS A 80 -10.34 -8.48 11.42
CA LYS A 80 -10.38 -7.48 12.49
C LYS A 80 -9.43 -6.31 12.24
N LEU A 81 -8.32 -6.55 11.55
CA LEU A 81 -7.38 -5.54 11.12
C LEU A 81 -7.21 -5.64 9.61
N ILE A 82 -7.66 -4.60 8.91
CA ILE A 82 -7.62 -4.50 7.44
C ILE A 82 -6.61 -3.44 7.07
N ALA A 83 -5.61 -3.83 6.28
CA ALA A 83 -4.67 -2.92 5.65
C ALA A 83 -5.13 -2.59 4.23
N CYS A 84 -5.46 -1.32 3.99
CA CYS A 84 -5.84 -0.85 2.67
C CYS A 84 -4.60 -0.57 1.80
N PRO A 85 -4.65 -0.88 0.50
CA PRO A 85 -3.53 -0.67 -0.42
C PRO A 85 -3.17 0.81 -0.60
N GLY A 86 -1.93 1.06 -1.04
CA GLY A 86 -1.53 2.35 -1.57
C GLY A 86 -2.17 2.63 -2.94
N CYS A 87 -2.08 3.89 -3.41
CA CYS A 87 -2.68 4.30 -4.68
C CYS A 87 -2.08 3.55 -5.89
N TYR A 88 -0.76 3.52 -6.02
CA TYR A 88 -0.09 2.74 -7.06
C TYR A 88 -0.31 1.23 -6.92
N PRO A 89 -0.15 0.62 -5.73
CA PRO A 89 -0.48 -0.78 -5.55
C PRO A 89 -1.90 -1.13 -5.99
N THR A 90 -2.90 -0.30 -5.65
CA THR A 90 -4.27 -0.52 -6.12
C THR A 90 -4.35 -0.57 -7.65
N SER A 91 -3.74 0.41 -8.35
CA SER A 91 -3.80 0.49 -9.81
C SER A 91 -3.04 -0.64 -10.52
N VAL A 92 -2.02 -1.21 -9.86
CA VAL A 92 -1.17 -2.26 -10.41
C VAL A 92 -1.69 -3.66 -10.06
N ILE A 93 -2.01 -3.89 -8.79
CA ILE A 93 -2.38 -5.21 -8.28
C ILE A 93 -3.76 -5.62 -8.83
N THR A 94 -4.72 -4.68 -8.86
CA THR A 94 -6.08 -4.99 -9.32
C THR A 94 -6.11 -5.66 -10.71
N PRO A 95 -5.41 -5.15 -11.73
CA PRO A 95 -5.38 -5.81 -13.04
C PRO A 95 -4.41 -7.00 -13.14
N LEU A 96 -3.25 -6.95 -12.46
CA LEU A 96 -2.21 -7.98 -12.66
C LEU A 96 -2.41 -9.22 -11.79
N TYR A 97 -3.02 -9.08 -10.62
CA TYR A 97 -3.22 -10.18 -9.69
C TYR A 97 -3.97 -11.36 -10.33
N PRO A 98 -5.19 -11.17 -10.90
CA PRO A 98 -5.92 -12.27 -11.50
C PRO A 98 -5.21 -12.87 -12.73
N LEU A 99 -4.49 -12.06 -13.51
CA LEU A 99 -3.74 -12.54 -14.66
C LEU A 99 -2.57 -13.45 -14.27
N LEU A 100 -1.90 -13.13 -13.16
CA LEU A 100 -0.82 -13.95 -12.61
C LEU A 100 -1.36 -15.22 -11.94
N GLU A 101 -2.44 -15.09 -11.17
CA GLU A 101 -3.08 -16.19 -10.45
C GLU A 101 -3.57 -17.28 -11.43
N GLU A 102 -4.14 -16.88 -12.56
CA GLU A 102 -4.62 -17.76 -13.62
C GLU A 102 -3.51 -18.18 -14.61
N GLY A 103 -2.26 -17.75 -14.40
CA GLY A 103 -1.13 -18.06 -15.28
C GLY A 103 -1.26 -17.50 -16.70
N MET A 104 -2.07 -16.47 -16.90
CA MET A 104 -2.33 -15.85 -18.21
C MET A 104 -1.17 -14.97 -18.69
N ILE A 105 -0.30 -14.55 -17.79
CA ILE A 105 0.90 -13.75 -18.09
C ILE A 105 2.14 -14.38 -17.41
N GLN A 106 3.30 -14.09 -18.00
CA GLN A 106 4.57 -14.48 -17.40
C GLN A 106 4.87 -13.63 -16.17
N SER A 107 5.42 -14.27 -15.13
CA SER A 107 5.82 -13.61 -13.87
C SER A 107 7.22 -13.00 -13.91
N GLU A 108 7.85 -12.98 -15.08
CA GLU A 108 9.21 -12.48 -15.31
C GLU A 108 9.17 -11.25 -16.20
N ASN A 109 10.12 -10.33 -15.98
CA ASN A 109 10.27 -9.10 -16.77
C ASN A 109 9.04 -8.18 -16.75
N ILE A 110 8.34 -8.12 -15.61
CA ILE A 110 7.21 -7.21 -15.46
C ILE A 110 7.74 -5.78 -15.28
N VAL A 111 7.39 -4.91 -16.22
CA VAL A 111 7.73 -3.48 -16.18
C VAL A 111 6.46 -2.66 -15.98
N ILE A 112 6.47 -1.82 -14.95
CA ILE A 112 5.32 -1.00 -14.56
C ILE A 112 5.72 0.47 -14.68
N ASN A 113 5.16 1.16 -15.65
CA ASN A 113 5.26 2.61 -15.79
C ASN A 113 3.95 3.23 -15.29
N ALA A 114 3.99 3.88 -14.16
CA ALA A 114 2.80 4.44 -13.51
C ALA A 114 2.89 5.96 -13.43
N MET A 115 1.77 6.63 -13.65
CA MET A 115 1.67 8.09 -13.57
C MET A 115 0.75 8.51 -12.44
N SER A 116 1.17 9.50 -11.66
CA SER A 116 0.36 10.15 -10.63
C SER A 116 0.32 11.66 -10.88
N GLY A 117 -0.83 12.25 -10.69
CA GLY A 117 -0.91 13.72 -10.68
C GLY A 117 -0.31 14.33 -9.42
N VAL A 118 0.00 15.61 -9.47
CA VAL A 118 0.61 16.38 -8.36
C VAL A 118 -0.24 16.29 -7.09
N SER A 119 -1.57 16.22 -7.23
CA SER A 119 -2.47 16.09 -6.08
C SER A 119 -2.28 14.78 -5.30
N GLY A 120 -1.68 13.75 -5.89
CA GLY A 120 -1.30 12.50 -5.22
C GLY A 120 -0.24 12.68 -4.13
N ALA A 121 0.55 13.75 -4.18
CA ALA A 121 1.49 14.14 -3.12
C ALA A 121 0.80 14.71 -1.86
N GLY A 122 -0.51 14.95 -1.91
CA GLY A 122 -1.28 15.52 -0.82
C GLY A 122 -1.02 17.01 -0.64
N LYS A 123 -1.02 17.48 0.62
CA LYS A 123 -0.85 18.89 0.98
C LYS A 123 0.60 19.29 1.28
N LYS A 124 1.56 18.41 1.03
CA LYS A 124 2.97 18.71 1.28
C LYS A 124 3.45 19.80 0.32
N VAL A 125 4.04 20.84 0.86
CA VAL A 125 4.70 21.89 0.07
C VAL A 125 6.12 21.42 -0.28
N SER A 126 6.46 21.48 -1.58
CA SER A 126 7.80 21.13 -2.08
C SER A 126 8.04 21.88 -3.39
N GLU A 127 9.26 22.31 -3.63
CA GLU A 127 9.68 22.92 -4.92
C GLU A 127 9.32 22.04 -6.12
N SER A 128 9.48 20.71 -5.97
CA SER A 128 9.13 19.77 -7.03
C SER A 128 7.64 19.74 -7.39
N PHE A 129 6.76 20.39 -6.61
CA PHE A 129 5.30 20.40 -6.83
C PHE A 129 4.77 21.76 -7.27
N ILE A 130 5.62 22.80 -7.36
CA ILE A 130 5.18 24.12 -7.79
C ILE A 130 4.89 24.14 -9.30
N TYR A 131 4.04 25.07 -9.71
CA TYR A 131 3.54 25.13 -11.08
C TYR A 131 4.66 25.24 -12.12
N CYS A 132 5.64 26.12 -11.92
CA CYS A 132 6.74 26.33 -12.87
C CYS A 132 7.64 25.09 -13.08
N GLU A 133 7.69 24.20 -12.09
CA GLU A 133 8.47 22.95 -12.19
C GLU A 133 7.64 21.79 -12.78
N ARG A 134 6.33 21.86 -12.68
CA ARG A 134 5.45 20.74 -13.08
C ARG A 134 4.61 21.00 -14.32
N ASN A 135 4.43 22.27 -14.72
CA ASN A 135 3.66 22.54 -15.93
C ASN A 135 4.30 21.89 -17.16
N GLU A 136 3.51 21.12 -17.92
CA GLU A 136 3.94 20.39 -19.13
C GLU A 136 5.16 19.44 -18.93
N SER A 137 5.47 19.04 -17.69
CA SER A 137 6.64 18.21 -17.36
C SER A 137 6.25 16.99 -16.54
N ALA A 138 6.59 15.80 -17.02
CA ALA A 138 6.50 14.55 -16.27
C ALA A 138 7.90 14.09 -15.82
N VAL A 139 8.03 13.70 -14.55
CA VAL A 139 9.32 13.33 -13.96
C VAL A 139 9.18 12.02 -13.20
N ALA A 140 10.09 11.07 -13.49
CA ALA A 140 10.25 9.85 -12.71
C ALA A 140 10.79 10.17 -11.31
N TYR A 141 10.33 9.44 -10.29
CA TYR A 141 10.78 9.63 -8.93
C TYR A 141 10.81 8.32 -8.14
N GLY A 142 11.56 8.31 -7.02
CA GLY A 142 11.62 7.14 -6.13
C GLY A 142 12.21 5.88 -6.74
N ILE A 143 12.99 5.98 -7.81
CA ILE A 143 13.68 4.85 -8.44
C ILE A 143 15.07 4.69 -7.80
N PRO A 144 15.51 3.47 -7.52
CA PRO A 144 14.83 2.18 -7.67
C PRO A 144 13.97 1.77 -6.46
N PHE A 145 13.97 2.52 -5.37
CA PHE A 145 13.39 2.16 -4.09
C PHE A 145 12.15 3.01 -3.72
N HIS A 146 11.09 2.92 -4.53
CA HIS A 146 9.82 3.49 -4.12
C HIS A 146 9.16 2.58 -3.07
N ARG A 147 8.64 3.15 -1.96
CA ARG A 147 8.04 2.37 -0.86
C ARG A 147 6.87 1.45 -1.28
N HIS A 148 6.15 1.78 -2.34
CA HIS A 148 5.09 0.92 -2.89
C HIS A 148 5.63 -0.31 -3.64
N LEU A 149 6.94 -0.33 -3.98
CA LEU A 149 7.55 -1.47 -4.66
C LEU A 149 7.40 -2.76 -3.84
N SER A 150 7.74 -2.71 -2.55
CA SER A 150 7.64 -3.87 -1.66
C SER A 150 6.21 -4.41 -1.53
N GLU A 151 5.22 -3.50 -1.50
CA GLU A 151 3.81 -3.84 -1.43
C GLU A 151 3.34 -4.53 -2.73
N ILE A 152 3.74 -4.00 -3.89
CA ILE A 152 3.44 -4.58 -5.20
C ILE A 152 4.07 -5.98 -5.33
N GLU A 153 5.37 -6.10 -5.06
CA GLU A 153 6.09 -7.37 -5.18
C GLU A 153 5.54 -8.44 -4.23
N GLU A 154 5.22 -8.07 -2.99
CA GLU A 154 4.65 -9.02 -2.02
C GLU A 154 3.31 -9.57 -2.51
N GLN A 155 2.41 -8.73 -3.00
CA GLN A 155 1.08 -9.18 -3.43
C GLN A 155 1.13 -9.92 -4.77
N LEU A 156 1.90 -9.45 -5.74
CA LEU A 156 2.04 -10.14 -7.02
C LEU A 156 2.79 -11.48 -6.88
N SER A 157 3.74 -11.58 -5.94
CA SER A 157 4.38 -12.86 -5.60
C SER A 157 3.39 -13.87 -5.02
N LYS A 158 2.43 -13.44 -4.22
CA LYS A 158 1.35 -14.29 -3.72
C LYS A 158 0.49 -14.81 -4.87
N ALA A 159 0.10 -13.94 -5.80
CA ALA A 159 -0.67 -14.34 -6.98
C ALA A 159 0.08 -15.33 -7.88
N ALA A 160 1.38 -15.10 -8.10
CA ALA A 160 2.21 -15.97 -8.93
C ALA A 160 2.62 -17.30 -8.25
N GLY A 161 2.40 -17.47 -6.94
CA GLY A 161 2.86 -18.60 -6.15
C GLY A 161 4.38 -18.73 -6.04
N LYS A 162 5.14 -17.73 -6.45
CA LYS A 162 6.61 -17.65 -6.37
C LYS A 162 7.07 -16.22 -6.21
N ALA A 163 8.28 -16.03 -5.64
CA ALA A 163 8.88 -14.71 -5.54
C ALA A 163 9.07 -14.10 -6.94
N LEU A 164 8.65 -12.86 -7.11
CA LEU A 164 8.84 -12.08 -8.33
C LEU A 164 9.39 -10.70 -8.01
N ILE A 165 10.07 -10.13 -8.98
CA ILE A 165 10.62 -8.79 -8.95
C ILE A 165 9.99 -8.01 -10.10
N VAL A 166 9.59 -6.78 -9.83
CA VAL A 166 9.06 -5.87 -10.85
C VAL A 166 9.95 -4.65 -11.02
N GLN A 167 10.05 -4.15 -12.24
CA GLN A 167 10.62 -2.84 -12.50
C GLN A 167 9.52 -1.79 -12.37
N PHE A 168 9.52 -1.05 -11.27
CA PHE A 168 8.50 -0.04 -10.99
C PHE A 168 9.03 1.37 -11.21
N ASN A 169 8.46 2.08 -12.16
CA ASN A 169 8.84 3.42 -12.59
C ASN A 169 7.68 4.40 -12.36
N PRO A 170 7.52 4.96 -11.15
CA PRO A 170 6.50 5.97 -10.89
C PRO A 170 6.90 7.33 -11.47
N HIS A 171 5.94 8.02 -12.04
CA HIS A 171 6.11 9.36 -12.60
C HIS A 171 5.11 10.33 -11.98
N LEU A 172 5.58 11.55 -11.74
CA LEU A 172 4.73 12.67 -11.37
C LEU A 172 4.41 13.47 -12.63
N ALA A 173 3.14 13.62 -12.93
CA ALA A 173 2.64 14.29 -14.13
C ALA A 173 1.88 15.59 -13.80
N PRO A 174 1.80 16.56 -14.74
CA PRO A 174 1.15 17.87 -14.55
C PRO A 174 -0.38 17.77 -14.62
N MET A 175 -0.96 16.95 -13.78
CA MET A 175 -2.40 16.72 -13.73
C MET A 175 -2.90 16.58 -12.29
N LYS A 176 -4.21 16.63 -12.14
CA LYS A 176 -4.88 16.26 -10.90
C LYS A 176 -5.13 14.75 -10.94
N ARG A 177 -4.45 13.99 -10.05
CA ARG A 177 -4.57 12.53 -9.92
C ARG A 177 -4.16 11.73 -11.17
#